data_e31eda2074078cdffb32a495fa3b79ae
#
_entry.id   e31eda2074078cdffb32a495fa3b79ae
#
_cell.length_a   1.000
_cell.length_b   1.000
_cell.length_c   1.000
_cell.angle_alpha   90.00
_cell.angle_beta   90.00
_cell.angle_gamma   90.00
#
_symmetry.space_group_name_H-M   'P 1'
#
loop_
_entity.id
_entity.type
_entity.pdbx_description
1 polymer ?
#
loop_
_entity_poly.entity_id
_entity_poly.type
_entity_poly.pdbx_seq_one_letter_code
_entity_poly.pdbx_strand_id
1 'polypeptide(L)'
;MKQEKTDEKYMRRCLQLARNGQQLAKPNPMVGAVIVSKEGKIIGEGYHVRCGKGHAEVNAFASVRKEDEALLREATVYVSLEPCSHYGKTPPCADLIISKGVRRVVCGCIDPFAEVQGRGVKKIREAGIEVTVGVLEKECLELNKRFITYNTHKRPYVILKWAETESRLTNTPFNTTTDTPFNTTTGPSPIGRGVITDIPLMMRVL
;
A
#
# COMPACT_ATOMS: atom_id res chain seq x y z
N MET A 1 -10.32 19.27 14.91
CA MET A 1 -11.33 18.20 15.22
C MET A 1 -12.25 17.85 14.05
N LYS A 2 -13.06 18.79 13.46
CA LYS A 2 -13.98 18.43 12.34
C LYS A 2 -13.24 18.07 11.06
N GLN A 3 -12.25 18.86 10.66
CA GLN A 3 -11.45 18.64 9.45
C GLN A 3 -10.61 17.37 9.56
N GLU A 4 -9.96 17.14 10.68
CA GLU A 4 -9.17 15.94 10.97
C GLU A 4 -9.99 14.65 10.81
N LYS A 5 -11.18 14.58 11.39
CA LYS A 5 -12.10 13.42 11.21
C LYS A 5 -12.50 13.22 9.74
N THR A 6 -12.63 14.31 8.98
CA THR A 6 -12.93 14.28 7.56
C THR A 6 -11.74 13.72 6.76
N ASP A 7 -10.54 14.21 7.09
CA ASP A 7 -9.31 13.75 6.43
C ASP A 7 -9.06 12.26 6.72
N GLU A 8 -9.25 11.81 7.97
CA GLU A 8 -9.16 10.38 8.30
C GLU A 8 -10.17 9.54 7.53
N LYS A 9 -11.42 10.00 7.38
CA LYS A 9 -12.46 9.28 6.63
C LYS A 9 -12.00 8.96 5.21
N TYR A 10 -11.50 9.96 4.49
CA TYR A 10 -11.05 9.76 3.10
C TYR A 10 -9.71 9.04 3.02
N MET A 11 -8.82 9.21 3.98
CA MET A 11 -7.59 8.43 4.04
C MET A 11 -7.86 6.94 4.30
N ARG A 12 -8.86 6.59 5.13
CA ARG A 12 -9.31 5.20 5.28
C ARG A 12 -9.81 4.62 3.95
N ARG A 13 -10.47 5.44 3.13
CA ARG A 13 -10.88 5.03 1.79
C ARG A 13 -9.68 4.79 0.88
N CYS A 14 -8.65 5.65 0.92
CA CYS A 14 -7.39 5.42 0.21
C CYS A 14 -6.76 4.08 0.61
N LEU A 15 -6.71 3.76 1.91
CA LEU A 15 -6.18 2.50 2.42
C LEU A 15 -6.98 1.27 1.96
N GLN A 16 -8.31 1.38 1.88
CA GLN A 16 -9.16 0.32 1.32
C GLN A 16 -8.84 0.05 -0.15
N LEU A 17 -8.77 1.11 -0.95
CA LEU A 17 -8.42 1.03 -2.37
C LEU A 17 -7.03 0.43 -2.59
N ALA A 18 -6.04 0.89 -1.81
CA ALA A 18 -4.66 0.43 -1.90
C ALA A 18 -4.52 -1.08 -1.75
N ARG A 19 -5.30 -1.71 -0.85
CA ARG A 19 -5.30 -3.17 -0.64
C ARG A 19 -5.63 -3.98 -1.89
N ASN A 20 -6.41 -3.42 -2.82
CA ASN A 20 -6.71 -4.09 -4.09
C ASN A 20 -5.46 -4.32 -4.95
N GLY A 21 -4.39 -3.52 -4.75
CA GLY A 21 -3.11 -3.70 -5.42
C GLY A 21 -2.21 -4.82 -4.86
N GLN A 22 -2.60 -5.50 -3.77
CA GLN A 22 -1.75 -6.43 -3.02
C GLN A 22 -1.07 -7.50 -3.86
N GLN A 23 -1.73 -8.00 -4.89
CA GLN A 23 -1.21 -9.09 -5.73
C GLN A 23 -0.25 -8.59 -6.81
N LEU A 24 -0.63 -7.52 -7.51
CA LEU A 24 -0.01 -7.12 -8.78
C LEU A 24 0.87 -5.86 -8.68
N ALA A 25 0.74 -5.06 -7.63
CA ALA A 25 1.55 -3.85 -7.47
C ALA A 25 3.02 -4.15 -7.17
N LYS A 26 3.33 -5.30 -6.57
CA LYS A 26 4.70 -5.69 -6.18
C LYS A 26 5.68 -5.64 -7.37
N PRO A 27 6.92 -5.17 -7.18
CA PRO A 27 7.56 -4.76 -5.92
C PRO A 27 7.19 -3.35 -5.45
N ASN A 28 6.38 -2.61 -6.20
CA ASN A 28 5.94 -1.26 -5.86
C ASN A 28 5.03 -1.26 -4.62
N PRO A 29 4.94 -0.13 -3.89
CA PRO A 29 4.04 -0.01 -2.76
C PRO A 29 2.57 -0.06 -3.19
N MET A 30 1.72 -0.52 -2.28
CA MET A 30 0.27 -0.39 -2.40
C MET A 30 -0.13 1.05 -2.10
N VAL A 31 -0.70 1.73 -3.07
CA VAL A 31 -1.14 3.13 -2.95
C VAL A 31 -2.58 3.25 -3.41
N GLY A 32 -3.36 4.04 -2.69
CA GLY A 32 -4.71 4.44 -3.05
C GLY A 32 -4.84 5.96 -3.03
N ALA A 33 -5.66 6.48 -3.91
CA ALA A 33 -5.94 7.91 -4.02
C ALA A 33 -7.44 8.16 -4.17
N VAL A 34 -7.92 9.24 -3.56
CA VAL A 34 -9.32 9.70 -3.61
C VAL A 34 -9.34 11.20 -3.86
N ILE A 35 -10.20 11.64 -4.78
CA ILE A 35 -10.41 13.05 -5.09
C ILE A 35 -11.79 13.44 -4.59
N VAL A 36 -11.85 14.47 -3.76
CA VAL A 36 -13.06 14.90 -3.07
C VAL A 36 -13.36 16.36 -3.40
N SER A 37 -14.56 16.64 -3.86
CA SER A 37 -15.02 18.00 -4.11
C SER A 37 -15.14 18.81 -2.81
N LYS A 38 -15.29 20.12 -2.92
CA LYS A 38 -15.49 21.03 -1.78
C LYS A 38 -16.71 20.64 -0.92
N GLU A 39 -17.74 20.11 -1.54
CA GLU A 39 -18.99 19.65 -0.90
C GLU A 39 -18.85 18.28 -0.23
N GLY A 40 -17.70 17.62 -0.36
CA GLY A 40 -17.45 16.30 0.24
C GLY A 40 -17.90 15.12 -0.63
N LYS A 41 -18.23 15.35 -1.93
CA LYS A 41 -18.50 14.29 -2.90
C LYS A 41 -17.18 13.69 -3.38
N ILE A 42 -17.05 12.37 -3.36
CA ILE A 42 -15.95 11.68 -4.04
C ILE A 42 -16.20 11.77 -5.55
N ILE A 43 -15.31 12.40 -6.29
CA ILE A 43 -15.39 12.61 -7.73
C ILE A 43 -14.38 11.77 -8.52
N GLY A 44 -13.37 11.19 -7.84
CA GLY A 44 -12.42 10.26 -8.45
C GLY A 44 -11.78 9.34 -7.41
N GLU A 45 -11.53 8.11 -7.82
CA GLU A 45 -10.87 7.10 -6.97
C GLU A 45 -9.92 6.26 -7.81
N GLY A 46 -8.80 5.86 -7.24
CA GLY A 46 -7.84 5.00 -7.90
C GLY A 46 -6.89 4.31 -6.92
N TYR A 47 -6.25 3.26 -7.41
CA TYR A 47 -5.18 2.58 -6.69
C TYR A 47 -4.11 2.12 -7.69
N HIS A 48 -2.93 1.81 -7.20
CA HIS A 48 -1.86 1.24 -8.03
C HIS A 48 -2.18 -0.21 -8.35
N VAL A 49 -2.72 -0.44 -9.54
CA VAL A 49 -3.27 -1.75 -9.95
C VAL A 49 -2.17 -2.78 -10.18
N ARG A 50 -1.09 -2.40 -10.87
CA ARG A 50 -0.01 -3.30 -11.29
C ARG A 50 1.30 -2.54 -11.46
N CYS A 51 2.41 -3.18 -11.07
CA CYS A 51 3.75 -2.68 -11.35
C CYS A 51 3.93 -2.34 -12.84
N GLY A 52 4.49 -1.15 -13.14
CA GLY A 52 4.68 -0.63 -14.50
C GLY A 52 3.45 -0.01 -15.15
N LYS A 53 2.31 0.07 -14.46
CA LYS A 53 1.11 0.79 -14.88
C LYS A 53 0.93 2.09 -14.10
N GLY A 54 -0.12 2.87 -14.40
CA GLY A 54 -0.42 4.14 -13.74
C GLY A 54 -0.46 4.03 -12.23
N HIS A 55 0.05 5.05 -11.57
CA HIS A 55 -0.02 5.18 -10.11
C HIS A 55 -1.46 5.47 -9.66
N ALA A 56 -1.70 5.42 -8.36
CA ALA A 56 -3.03 5.63 -7.78
C ALA A 56 -3.63 6.97 -8.18
N GLU A 57 -2.82 8.03 -8.17
CA GLU A 57 -3.23 9.38 -8.53
C GLU A 57 -3.64 9.46 -10.01
N VAL A 58 -2.87 8.85 -10.91
CA VAL A 58 -3.19 8.78 -12.35
C VAL A 58 -4.55 8.11 -12.55
N ASN A 59 -4.75 6.98 -11.88
CA ASN A 59 -6.01 6.24 -11.97
C ASN A 59 -7.18 7.01 -11.33
N ALA A 60 -6.94 7.73 -10.22
CA ALA A 60 -7.96 8.56 -9.58
C ALA A 60 -8.40 9.72 -10.49
N PHE A 61 -7.46 10.44 -11.11
CA PHE A 61 -7.80 11.50 -12.06
C PHE A 61 -8.47 10.96 -13.32
N ALA A 62 -8.05 9.79 -13.81
CA ALA A 62 -8.69 9.15 -14.97
C ALA A 62 -10.13 8.69 -14.70
N SER A 63 -10.50 8.48 -13.44
CA SER A 63 -11.85 8.09 -13.03
C SER A 63 -12.80 9.27 -12.84
N VAL A 64 -12.30 10.51 -12.87
CA VAL A 64 -13.13 11.73 -12.77
C VAL A 64 -13.98 11.84 -14.02
N ARG A 65 -15.27 11.99 -13.82
CA ARG A 65 -16.21 12.18 -14.94
C ARG A 65 -16.04 13.57 -15.54
N LYS A 66 -16.34 13.70 -16.83
CA LYS A 66 -16.24 14.97 -17.55
C LYS A 66 -17.08 16.10 -16.90
N GLU A 67 -18.25 15.75 -16.38
CA GLU A 67 -19.15 16.66 -15.67
C GLU A 67 -18.58 17.18 -14.34
N ASP A 68 -17.70 16.40 -13.71
CA ASP A 68 -17.08 16.74 -12.41
C ASP A 68 -15.70 17.42 -12.58
N GLU A 69 -15.14 17.53 -13.79
CA GLU A 69 -13.81 18.11 -14.02
C GLU A 69 -13.69 19.56 -13.51
N ALA A 70 -14.74 20.36 -13.62
CA ALA A 70 -14.75 21.73 -13.12
C ALA A 70 -14.58 21.81 -11.59
N LEU A 71 -14.95 20.76 -10.86
CA LEU A 71 -14.83 20.70 -9.40
C LEU A 71 -13.39 20.48 -8.92
N LEU A 72 -12.48 20.08 -9.80
CA LEU A 72 -11.09 19.78 -9.44
C LEU A 72 -10.36 20.97 -8.82
N ARG A 73 -10.63 22.19 -9.25
CA ARG A 73 -9.96 23.40 -8.75
C ARG A 73 -10.20 23.68 -7.25
N GLU A 74 -11.33 23.24 -6.71
CA GLU A 74 -11.67 23.35 -5.30
C GLU A 74 -11.54 22.01 -4.56
N ALA A 75 -11.11 20.95 -5.25
CA ALA A 75 -11.04 19.62 -4.69
C ALA A 75 -9.82 19.41 -3.78
N THR A 76 -9.95 18.41 -2.91
CA THR A 76 -8.86 17.86 -2.11
C THR A 76 -8.48 16.47 -2.64
N VAL A 77 -7.21 16.24 -2.91
CA VAL A 77 -6.66 14.93 -3.26
C VAL A 77 -6.11 14.27 -2.00
N TYR A 78 -6.61 13.09 -1.68
CA TYR A 78 -6.09 12.22 -0.63
C TYR A 78 -5.26 11.11 -1.26
N VAL A 79 -4.10 10.82 -0.71
CA VAL A 79 -3.22 9.75 -1.17
C VAL A 79 -2.51 9.10 0.02
N SER A 80 -2.46 7.77 0.05
CA SER A 80 -1.93 7.02 1.19
C SER A 80 -0.40 7.06 1.32
N LEU A 81 0.31 7.45 0.25
CA LEU A 81 1.77 7.60 0.21
C LEU A 81 2.10 8.87 -0.57
N GLU A 82 3.23 9.49 -0.26
CA GLU A 82 3.73 10.69 -0.95
C GLU A 82 3.72 10.54 -2.48
N PRO A 83 3.16 11.51 -3.24
CA PRO A 83 3.23 11.52 -4.70
C PRO A 83 4.67 11.57 -5.20
N CYS A 84 5.02 10.72 -6.14
CA CYS A 84 6.36 10.68 -6.70
C CYS A 84 6.73 12.00 -7.40
N SER A 85 8.03 12.37 -7.31
CA SER A 85 8.58 13.61 -7.88
C SER A 85 9.62 13.37 -8.96
N HIS A 86 10.09 12.12 -9.15
CA HIS A 86 11.08 11.76 -10.15
C HIS A 86 10.44 11.32 -11.45
N TYR A 87 11.11 11.61 -12.56
CA TYR A 87 10.74 11.11 -13.88
C TYR A 87 11.16 9.66 -14.03
N GLY A 88 10.17 8.79 -14.21
CA GLY A 88 10.36 7.40 -14.55
C GLY A 88 9.90 7.14 -15.99
N LYS A 89 9.13 6.07 -16.19
CA LYS A 89 8.47 5.78 -17.48
C LYS A 89 7.31 6.75 -17.78
N THR A 90 6.79 7.43 -16.78
CA THR A 90 5.72 8.41 -16.87
C THR A 90 6.11 9.67 -16.10
N PRO A 91 5.49 10.83 -16.42
CA PRO A 91 5.68 12.03 -15.62
C PRO A 91 5.31 11.81 -14.15
N PRO A 92 5.96 12.54 -13.22
CA PRO A 92 5.70 12.44 -11.80
C PRO A 92 4.26 12.74 -11.43
N CYS A 93 3.72 12.04 -10.42
CA CYS A 93 2.37 12.30 -9.90
C CYS A 93 2.25 13.70 -9.28
N ALA A 94 3.32 14.24 -8.69
CA ALA A 94 3.36 15.62 -8.21
C ALA A 94 3.06 16.62 -9.34
N ASP A 95 3.65 16.43 -10.53
CA ASP A 95 3.40 17.29 -11.69
C ASP A 95 1.98 17.17 -12.22
N LEU A 96 1.43 15.94 -12.24
CA LEU A 96 0.04 15.73 -12.59
C LEU A 96 -0.90 16.48 -11.64
N ILE A 97 -0.70 16.36 -10.33
CA ILE A 97 -1.51 17.05 -9.30
C ILE A 97 -1.45 18.56 -9.52
N ILE A 98 -0.25 19.11 -9.73
CA ILE A 98 -0.05 20.54 -9.99
C ILE A 98 -0.78 20.98 -11.25
N SER A 99 -0.66 20.22 -12.35
CA SER A 99 -1.30 20.54 -13.64
C SER A 99 -2.83 20.52 -13.55
N LYS A 100 -3.40 19.74 -12.64
CA LYS A 100 -4.86 19.69 -12.39
C LYS A 100 -5.36 20.87 -11.55
N GLY A 101 -4.48 21.62 -10.92
CA GLY A 101 -4.80 22.84 -10.18
C GLY A 101 -5.71 22.59 -8.98
N VAL A 102 -5.55 21.48 -8.29
CA VAL A 102 -6.36 21.15 -7.09
C VAL A 102 -6.01 22.09 -5.94
N ARG A 103 -6.96 22.30 -5.06
CA ARG A 103 -6.78 23.24 -3.92
C ARG A 103 -5.88 22.68 -2.83
N ARG A 104 -6.00 21.40 -2.51
CA ARG A 104 -5.35 20.79 -1.35
C ARG A 104 -4.96 19.33 -1.64
N VAL A 105 -3.85 18.90 -1.01
CA VAL A 105 -3.41 17.51 -1.00
C VAL A 105 -3.25 17.04 0.44
N VAL A 106 -3.69 15.82 0.72
CA VAL A 106 -3.55 15.15 2.02
C VAL A 106 -2.82 13.84 1.81
N CYS A 107 -1.62 13.73 2.37
CA CYS A 107 -0.79 12.54 2.31
C CYS A 107 -0.87 11.74 3.61
N GLY A 108 -0.97 10.42 3.51
CA GLY A 108 -0.90 9.52 4.66
C GLY A 108 0.49 9.49 5.29
N CYS A 109 1.51 9.21 4.51
CA CYS A 109 2.90 9.20 4.96
C CYS A 109 3.87 9.65 3.86
N ILE A 110 5.08 10.03 4.26
CA ILE A 110 6.20 10.31 3.36
C ILE A 110 6.76 9.01 2.80
N ASP A 111 7.20 9.02 1.55
CA ASP A 111 7.88 7.88 0.94
C ASP A 111 9.31 7.77 1.51
N PRO A 112 9.71 6.64 2.11
CA PRO A 112 11.05 6.45 2.65
C PRO A 112 12.12 6.26 1.55
N PHE A 113 11.71 6.13 0.29
CA PHE A 113 12.67 6.01 -0.82
C PHE A 113 13.42 7.32 -1.01
N ALA A 114 14.75 7.28 -0.93
CA ALA A 114 15.61 8.47 -0.85
C ALA A 114 15.46 9.45 -2.04
N GLU A 115 15.04 8.95 -3.20
CA GLU A 115 14.79 9.79 -4.38
C GLU A 115 13.45 10.55 -4.32
N VAL A 116 12.55 10.16 -3.43
CA VAL A 116 11.23 10.78 -3.25
C VAL A 116 11.19 11.61 -1.97
N GLN A 117 11.54 11.06 -0.88
CA GLN A 117 11.58 11.52 0.52
C GLN A 117 11.29 13.01 0.74
N GLY A 118 10.01 13.39 0.72
CA GLY A 118 9.56 14.77 0.92
C GLY A 118 9.64 15.67 -0.32
N ARG A 119 10.26 15.23 -1.42
CA ARG A 119 10.41 16.05 -2.63
C ARG A 119 9.10 16.29 -3.37
N GLY A 120 8.21 15.29 -3.40
CA GLY A 120 6.88 15.41 -4.00
C GLY A 120 6.01 16.41 -3.23
N VAL A 121 5.98 16.28 -1.91
CA VAL A 121 5.28 17.23 -1.01
C VAL A 121 5.86 18.64 -1.15
N LYS A 122 7.18 18.79 -1.15
CA LYS A 122 7.85 20.08 -1.34
C LYS A 122 7.46 20.73 -2.67
N LYS A 123 7.53 20.00 -3.76
CA LYS A 123 7.18 20.49 -5.09
C LYS A 123 5.73 20.98 -5.20
N ILE A 124 4.79 20.23 -4.60
CA ILE A 124 3.37 20.60 -4.56
C ILE A 124 3.15 21.87 -3.76
N ARG A 125 3.83 22.03 -2.60
CA ARG A 125 3.78 23.25 -1.77
C ARG A 125 4.36 24.46 -2.49
N GLU A 126 5.49 24.30 -3.18
CA GLU A 126 6.12 25.36 -3.97
C GLU A 126 5.22 25.85 -5.12
N ALA A 127 4.33 25.00 -5.62
CA ALA A 127 3.30 25.37 -6.60
C ALA A 127 2.09 26.09 -5.96
N GLY A 128 2.10 26.37 -4.67
CA GLY A 128 1.02 27.10 -3.96
C GLY A 128 -0.14 26.23 -3.51
N ILE A 129 -0.04 24.91 -3.59
CA ILE A 129 -1.08 23.97 -3.15
C ILE A 129 -0.88 23.66 -1.65
N GLU A 130 -1.96 23.70 -0.88
CA GLU A 130 -1.94 23.32 0.54
C GLU A 130 -1.66 21.82 0.68
N VAL A 131 -0.66 21.45 1.51
CA VAL A 131 -0.33 20.03 1.75
C VAL A 131 -0.30 19.70 3.24
N THR A 132 -1.17 18.78 3.64
CA THR A 132 -1.17 18.13 4.97
C THR A 132 -0.52 16.74 4.85
N VAL A 133 0.31 16.37 5.82
CA VAL A 133 0.98 15.07 5.87
C VAL A 133 0.75 14.41 7.22
N GLY A 134 0.75 13.07 7.27
CA GLY A 134 0.68 12.31 8.51
C GLY A 134 -0.73 11.87 8.91
N VAL A 135 -1.72 11.97 8.01
CA VAL A 135 -3.08 11.50 8.29
C VAL A 135 -3.14 9.98 8.23
N LEU A 136 -3.41 9.33 9.36
CA LEU A 136 -3.33 7.89 9.55
C LEU A 136 -1.96 7.32 9.15
N GLU A 137 -0.89 8.03 9.51
CA GLU A 137 0.48 7.69 9.11
C GLU A 137 0.86 6.26 9.50
N LYS A 138 0.51 5.86 10.74
CA LYS A 138 0.81 4.51 11.24
C LYS A 138 0.19 3.41 10.36
N GLU A 139 -1.07 3.58 9.99
CA GLU A 139 -1.80 2.63 9.13
C GLU A 139 -1.24 2.62 7.70
N CYS A 140 -0.83 3.78 7.18
CA CYS A 140 -0.22 3.90 5.86
C CYS A 140 1.15 3.20 5.81
N LEU A 141 1.97 3.39 6.83
CA LEU A 141 3.27 2.72 6.98
C LEU A 141 3.10 1.21 7.15
N GLU A 142 2.17 0.77 8.02
CA GLU A 142 1.90 -0.66 8.24
C GLU A 142 1.43 -1.38 6.96
N LEU A 143 0.59 -0.72 6.15
CA LEU A 143 0.16 -1.27 4.86
C LEU A 143 1.34 -1.63 3.96
N ASN A 144 2.37 -0.79 3.96
CA ASN A 144 3.56 -0.91 3.10
C ASN A 144 4.82 -1.36 3.85
N LYS A 145 4.70 -1.99 5.02
CA LYS A 145 5.84 -2.36 5.87
C LYS A 145 6.95 -3.13 5.16
N ARG A 146 6.61 -4.01 4.20
CA ARG A 146 7.60 -4.77 3.41
C ARG A 146 8.41 -3.85 2.52
N PHE A 147 7.73 -2.98 1.76
CA PHE A 147 8.36 -1.97 0.91
C PHE A 147 9.24 -1.03 1.73
N ILE A 148 8.72 -0.54 2.86
CA ILE A 148 9.42 0.38 3.76
C ILE A 148 10.66 -0.30 4.36
N THR A 149 10.54 -1.52 4.88
CA THR A 149 11.68 -2.26 5.45
C THR A 149 12.79 -2.44 4.43
N TYR A 150 12.46 -2.79 3.19
CA TYR A 150 13.46 -2.95 2.14
C TYR A 150 14.14 -1.62 1.80
N ASN A 151 13.38 -0.54 1.63
CA ASN A 151 13.94 0.74 1.21
C ASN A 151 14.74 1.45 2.31
N THR A 152 14.34 1.30 3.58
CA THR A 152 15.04 1.90 4.73
C THR A 152 16.23 1.06 5.21
N HIS A 153 16.05 -0.26 5.32
CA HIS A 153 17.03 -1.12 5.96
C HIS A 153 17.81 -2.00 4.99
N LYS A 154 17.48 -1.97 3.69
CA LYS A 154 18.10 -2.79 2.63
C LYS A 154 18.11 -4.29 2.94
N ARG A 155 17.10 -4.76 3.66
CA ARG A 155 16.89 -6.17 4.02
C ARG A 155 15.45 -6.62 3.73
N PRO A 156 15.22 -7.91 3.52
CA PRO A 156 13.85 -8.41 3.36
C PRO A 156 13.04 -8.28 4.67
N TYR A 157 11.73 -8.19 4.52
CA TYR A 157 10.80 -8.32 5.63
C TYR A 157 10.54 -9.81 5.86
N VAL A 158 11.04 -10.35 6.97
CA VAL A 158 10.97 -11.78 7.31
C VAL A 158 9.70 -12.05 8.12
N ILE A 159 8.92 -13.05 7.70
CA ILE A 159 7.76 -13.56 8.43
C ILE A 159 8.06 -14.99 8.83
N LEU A 160 8.14 -15.24 10.15
CA LEU A 160 8.21 -16.58 10.71
C LEU A 160 6.77 -17.04 11.01
N LYS A 161 6.42 -18.21 10.50
CA LYS A 161 5.13 -18.87 10.82
C LYS A 161 5.44 -20.28 11.29
N TRP A 162 4.99 -20.61 12.49
CA TRP A 162 5.11 -21.95 13.04
C TRP A 162 3.75 -22.42 13.56
N ALA A 163 3.59 -23.72 13.70
CA ALA A 163 2.47 -24.34 14.36
C ALA A 163 2.99 -25.20 15.50
N GLU A 164 2.33 -25.15 16.65
CA GLU A 164 2.60 -25.98 17.81
C GLU A 164 1.37 -26.84 18.10
N THR A 165 1.59 -28.08 18.55
CA THR A 165 0.52 -28.93 19.11
C THR A 165 0.49 -28.72 20.62
N GLU A 166 -0.68 -28.84 21.25
CA GLU A 166 -0.84 -28.73 22.70
C GLU A 166 -0.06 -29.81 23.50
N SER A 167 0.32 -30.92 22.85
CA SER A 167 1.10 -32.00 23.46
C SER A 167 2.61 -31.69 23.43
N ARG A 168 3.06 -30.74 24.25
CA ARG A 168 4.50 -30.52 24.55
C ARG A 168 5.16 -31.67 25.33
N LEU A 169 4.55 -32.84 25.44
CA LEU A 169 4.93 -33.87 26.40
C LEU A 169 5.54 -35.15 25.83
N THR A 170 6.12 -35.12 24.66
CA THR A 170 7.01 -36.24 24.28
C THR A 170 8.37 -35.72 23.92
N ASN A 171 9.32 -35.89 24.85
CA ASN A 171 10.75 -35.87 24.58
C ASN A 171 11.11 -37.01 23.60
N THR A 172 10.68 -36.92 22.36
CA THR A 172 11.20 -37.78 21.30
C THR A 172 12.37 -37.04 20.65
N PRO A 173 13.58 -37.55 20.75
CA PRO A 173 14.69 -36.97 20.04
C PRO A 173 14.43 -37.02 18.52
N PHE A 174 14.69 -35.94 17.83
CA PHE A 174 14.65 -35.87 16.38
C PHE A 174 15.49 -36.99 15.78
N ASN A 175 14.84 -37.98 15.18
CA ASN A 175 15.54 -39.02 14.44
C ASN A 175 15.67 -38.56 12.98
N THR A 176 16.88 -38.10 12.61
CA THR A 176 17.20 -37.51 11.30
C THR A 176 17.45 -38.54 10.20
N THR A 177 16.83 -39.71 10.26
CA THR A 177 17.00 -40.75 9.23
C THR A 177 15.66 -41.29 8.77
N THR A 178 15.03 -40.62 7.81
CA THR A 178 14.22 -41.26 6.77
C THR A 178 14.14 -40.37 5.55
N ASP A 179 14.96 -40.68 4.56
CA ASP A 179 14.75 -40.28 3.19
C ASP A 179 13.43 -40.94 2.68
N THR A 180 12.35 -40.19 2.66
CA THR A 180 11.16 -40.57 1.91
C THR A 180 10.81 -39.44 0.94
N PRO A 181 10.76 -39.71 -0.37
CA PRO A 181 10.42 -38.71 -1.36
C PRO A 181 8.95 -38.29 -1.18
N PHE A 182 8.69 -37.00 -1.26
CA PHE A 182 7.36 -36.41 -1.26
C PHE A 182 6.52 -36.98 -2.39
N ASN A 183 5.47 -37.73 -2.05
CA ASN A 183 4.47 -38.16 -3.02
C ASN A 183 3.33 -37.10 -3.06
N THR A 184 3.21 -36.44 -4.21
CA THR A 184 2.28 -35.29 -4.41
C THR A 184 0.90 -35.70 -4.92
N THR A 185 0.39 -36.86 -4.55
CA THR A 185 -0.94 -37.31 -5.01
C THR A 185 -1.84 -37.62 -3.82
N THR A 186 -2.47 -36.60 -3.21
CA THR A 186 -3.77 -36.77 -2.55
C THR A 186 -4.52 -35.44 -2.60
N GLY A 187 -5.73 -35.50 -3.20
CA GLY A 187 -6.66 -34.37 -3.28
C GLY A 187 -7.21 -33.91 -1.93
N PRO A 188 -8.03 -32.85 -1.90
CA PRO A 188 -8.43 -32.20 -0.65
C PRO A 188 -9.30 -33.14 0.21
N SER A 189 -8.82 -33.45 1.39
CA SER A 189 -9.58 -34.09 2.46
C SER A 189 -10.43 -33.07 3.22
N PRO A 190 -11.62 -33.43 3.71
CA PRO A 190 -12.49 -32.50 4.42
C PRO A 190 -11.89 -32.10 5.76
N ILE A 191 -12.27 -30.91 6.20
CA ILE A 191 -11.84 -30.18 7.40
C ILE A 191 -11.84 -31.08 8.65
N GLY A 192 -10.72 -31.73 8.88
CA GLY A 192 -10.35 -32.29 10.17
C GLY A 192 -9.13 -31.52 10.68
N ARG A 193 -9.07 -31.19 11.96
CA ARG A 193 -7.88 -30.62 12.60
C ARG A 193 -6.72 -31.60 12.43
N GLY A 194 -6.02 -31.49 11.29
CA GLY A 194 -4.84 -32.27 11.01
C GLY A 194 -3.67 -31.74 11.82
N VAL A 195 -3.16 -32.55 12.72
CA VAL A 195 -1.87 -32.35 13.38
C VAL A 195 -0.80 -32.46 12.31
N ILE A 196 -0.17 -31.37 11.96
CA ILE A 196 1.00 -31.38 11.06
C ILE A 196 2.23 -31.57 11.94
N THR A 197 2.76 -32.78 11.96
CA THR A 197 3.85 -33.19 12.83
C THR A 197 5.24 -32.83 12.33
N ASP A 198 5.44 -32.46 11.06
CA ASP A 198 6.75 -32.11 10.52
C ASP A 198 6.63 -31.01 9.47
N ILE A 199 6.93 -29.77 9.83
CA ILE A 199 7.19 -28.70 8.87
C ILE A 199 8.65 -28.31 8.95
N PRO A 200 9.46 -28.54 7.90
CA PRO A 200 10.78 -27.94 7.81
C PRO A 200 10.65 -26.42 7.87
N LEU A 201 11.59 -25.76 8.54
CA LEU A 201 11.65 -24.31 8.65
C LEU A 201 11.76 -23.71 7.23
N MET A 202 10.63 -23.46 6.59
CA MET A 202 10.59 -22.78 5.29
C MET A 202 10.74 -21.29 5.51
N MET A 203 11.97 -20.80 5.35
CA MET A 203 12.28 -19.38 5.25
C MET A 203 11.74 -18.89 3.91
N ARG A 204 10.52 -18.34 3.87
CA ARG A 204 10.03 -17.60 2.71
C ARG A 204 10.46 -16.13 2.84
N VAL A 205 11.47 -15.77 2.07
CA VAL A 205 11.78 -14.38 1.76
C VAL A 205 10.75 -13.94 0.72
N LEU A 206 9.85 -13.04 1.11
CA LEU A 206 8.87 -12.41 0.21
C LEU A 206 9.27 -10.97 -0.05
#